data_12b91eb78c7c6ff01c46e955ca3db232
#
_entry.id   12b91eb78c7c6ff01c46e955ca3db232
#
_cell.length_a   1.000
_cell.length_b   1.000
_cell.length_c   1.000
_cell.angle_alpha   90.00
_cell.angle_beta   90.00
_cell.angle_gamma   90.00
#
_symmetry.space_group_name_H-M   'P 1'
#
loop_
_entity.id
_entity.type
_entity.pdbx_description
1 polymer ?
#
loop_
_entity_poly.entity_id
_entity_poly.type
_entity_poly.pdbx_seq_one_letter_code
_entity_poly.pdbx_strand_id
1 'polypeptide(L)' 'MSDLFLPVSRQGYHGLWIEFKATPPDDAAVTDSQKNWLKEMLAQGYQAALCKGVDEAMQVFQDYIKEE' A
#
# COMPACT_ATOMS: atom_id res chain seq x y z
N MET A 1 -5.18 0.54 -9.75
CA MET A 1 -3.94 1.28 -10.05
C MET A 1 -3.37 1.85 -8.77
N SER A 2 -2.09 1.73 -8.58
CA SER A 2 -1.46 2.26 -7.38
C SER A 2 -0.85 3.63 -7.67
N ASP A 3 -0.72 4.42 -6.62
CA ASP A 3 -0.18 5.76 -6.73
C ASP A 3 1.31 5.81 -6.51
N LEU A 4 1.87 4.82 -5.84
CA LEU A 4 3.28 4.81 -5.51
C LEU A 4 3.79 3.38 -5.48
N PHE A 5 4.95 3.17 -6.06
CA PHE A 5 5.60 1.86 -6.02
C PHE A 5 7.06 2.03 -5.61
N LEU A 6 7.48 1.26 -4.62
CA LEU A 6 8.84 1.24 -4.16
C LEU A 6 9.48 -0.11 -4.53
N PRO A 7 10.38 -0.15 -5.51
CA PRO A 7 10.96 -1.41 -5.98
C PRO A 7 12.14 -1.85 -5.13
N VAL A 8 11.90 -2.02 -3.85
CA VAL A 8 12.93 -2.42 -2.90
C VAL A 8 12.45 -3.65 -2.15
N SER A 9 13.23 -4.71 -2.17
CA SER A 9 12.85 -5.94 -1.47
C SER A 9 13.14 -5.80 0.02
N ARG A 10 12.13 -6.04 0.82
CA ARG A 10 12.26 -6.02 2.28
C ARG A 10 11.26 -6.99 2.88
N GLN A 11 11.62 -7.57 3.98
CA GLN A 11 10.72 -8.41 4.76
C GLN A 11 10.08 -9.54 3.95
N GLY A 12 10.79 -10.02 2.94
CA GLY A 12 10.28 -11.10 2.12
C GLY A 12 9.39 -10.67 0.97
N TYR A 13 9.21 -9.37 0.77
CA TYR A 13 8.41 -8.84 -0.32
C TYR A 13 9.30 -8.31 -1.42
N HIS A 14 8.78 -8.33 -2.65
CA HIS A 14 9.53 -7.84 -3.82
C HIS A 14 9.49 -6.32 -3.94
N GLY A 15 8.52 -5.69 -3.33
CA GLY A 15 8.37 -4.25 -3.38
C GLY A 15 7.16 -3.83 -2.59
N LEU A 16 6.94 -2.52 -2.54
CA LEU A 16 5.82 -1.94 -1.79
C LEU A 16 4.96 -1.10 -2.72
N TRP A 17 3.67 -1.39 -2.74
CA TRP A 17 2.68 -0.60 -3.46
C TRP A 17 1.85 0.18 -2.46
N ILE A 18 1.64 1.46 -2.74
CA ILE A 18 0.78 2.30 -1.91
C ILE A 18 -0.26 2.95 -2.79
N GLU A 19 -1.51 2.83 -2.39
CA GLU A 19 -2.61 3.51 -3.07
C GLU A 19 -3.28 4.43 -2.07
N PHE A 20 -3.54 5.66 -2.49
CA PHE A 20 -4.15 6.66 -1.63
C PHE A 20 -5.66 6.60 -1.76
N LYS A 21 -6.34 6.65 -0.62
CA LYS A 21 -7.80 6.68 -0.57
C LYS A 21 -8.25 8.13 -0.49
N ALA A 22 -9.47 8.36 -0.94
CA ALA A 22 -10.08 9.67 -0.77
C ALA A 22 -10.28 9.97 0.72
N THR A 23 -10.21 11.24 1.05
CA THR A 23 -10.43 11.68 2.43
C THR A 23 -11.84 12.24 2.57
N PRO A 24 -12.37 12.33 3.81
CA PRO A 24 -13.68 12.92 4.02
C PRO A 24 -13.73 14.34 3.45
N PRO A 25 -14.89 14.77 2.95
CA PRO A 25 -16.18 14.08 2.93
C PRO A 25 -16.33 13.05 1.81
N ASP A 26 -15.34 12.94 0.95
CA ASP A 26 -15.40 12.02 -0.19
C ASP A 26 -14.94 10.63 0.18
N ASP A 27 -14.53 10.46 1.43
CA ASP A 27 -14.04 9.18 1.88
C ASP A 27 -15.13 8.12 1.74
N ALA A 28 -14.76 7.02 1.14
CA ALA A 28 -15.67 5.90 0.97
C ALA A 28 -15.03 4.66 1.57
N ALA A 29 -15.86 3.68 1.87
CA ALA A 29 -15.35 2.39 2.30
C ALA A 29 -14.45 1.82 1.21
N VAL A 30 -13.56 0.94 1.61
CA VAL A 30 -12.68 0.25 0.66
C VAL A 30 -13.57 -0.51 -0.32
N THR A 31 -13.35 -0.29 -1.61
CA THR A 31 -14.13 -0.95 -2.63
C THR A 31 -13.66 -2.38 -2.83
N ASP A 32 -14.52 -3.18 -3.48
CA ASP A 32 -14.14 -4.55 -3.81
C ASP A 32 -12.91 -4.56 -4.73
N SER A 33 -12.84 -3.61 -5.65
CA SER A 33 -11.69 -3.51 -6.53
C SER A 33 -10.40 -3.29 -5.74
N GLN A 34 -10.44 -2.45 -4.73
CA GLN A 34 -9.28 -2.18 -3.92
C GLN A 34 -8.90 -3.41 -3.10
N LYS A 35 -9.89 -4.11 -2.56
CA LYS A 35 -9.63 -5.33 -1.82
C LYS A 35 -8.99 -6.39 -2.71
N ASN A 36 -9.50 -6.55 -3.91
CA ASN A 36 -8.95 -7.51 -4.86
C ASN A 36 -7.54 -7.14 -5.26
N TRP A 37 -7.28 -5.86 -5.45
CA TRP A 37 -5.94 -5.38 -5.79
C TRP A 37 -4.95 -5.72 -4.68
N LEU A 38 -5.34 -5.51 -3.42
CA LEU A 38 -4.47 -5.84 -2.30
C LEU A 38 -4.14 -7.32 -2.28
N LYS A 39 -5.16 -8.16 -2.46
CA LYS A 39 -4.95 -9.60 -2.48
C LYS A 39 -4.03 -10.01 -3.62
N GLU A 40 -4.23 -9.40 -4.79
CA GLU A 40 -3.43 -9.73 -5.96
C GLU A 40 -1.96 -9.37 -5.73
N MET A 41 -1.72 -8.18 -5.17
CA MET A 41 -0.35 -7.75 -4.93
C MET A 41 0.33 -8.65 -3.92
N LEU A 42 -0.36 -9.03 -2.86
CA LEU A 42 0.21 -9.93 -1.87
C LEU A 42 0.48 -11.30 -2.46
N ALA A 43 -0.42 -11.76 -3.32
CA ALA A 43 -0.23 -13.06 -3.97
C ALA A 43 0.99 -13.06 -4.89
N GLN A 44 1.32 -11.91 -5.45
CA GLN A 44 2.49 -11.79 -6.32
C GLN A 44 3.78 -11.57 -5.56
N GLY A 45 3.71 -11.48 -4.25
CA GLY A 45 4.90 -11.29 -3.43
C GLY A 45 5.23 -9.86 -3.11
N TYR A 46 4.30 -8.94 -3.32
CA TYR A 46 4.49 -7.52 -2.99
C TYR A 46 3.75 -7.17 -1.72
N GLN A 47 4.28 -6.20 -1.01
CA GLN A 47 3.53 -5.59 0.07
C GLN A 47 2.65 -4.49 -0.52
N ALA A 48 1.47 -4.32 0.01
CA ALA A 48 0.54 -3.32 -0.51
C ALA A 48 -0.21 -2.69 0.65
N ALA A 49 -0.55 -1.41 0.49
CA ALA A 49 -1.24 -0.68 1.53
C ALA A 49 -2.15 0.37 0.91
N LEU A 50 -3.25 0.66 1.62
CA LEU A 50 -4.14 1.77 1.31
C LEU A 50 -3.92 2.83 2.37
N CYS A 51 -3.62 4.05 1.95
CA CYS A 51 -3.29 5.12 2.87
C CYS A 51 -4.19 6.31 2.62
N LYS A 52 -4.52 7.02 3.68
CA LYS A 52 -5.41 8.18 3.58
C LYS A 52 -4.65 9.48 3.37
N GLY A 53 -3.35 9.45 3.46
CA GLY A 53 -2.57 10.66 3.26
C GLY A 53 -1.11 10.37 3.35
N VAL A 54 -0.33 11.43 3.23
CA VAL A 54 1.12 11.31 3.19
C VAL A 54 1.68 10.75 4.49
N ASP A 55 1.10 11.16 5.62
CA ASP A 55 1.59 10.71 6.91
C ASP A 55 1.48 9.20 7.04
N GLU A 56 0.32 8.64 6.64
CA GLU A 56 0.15 7.20 6.68
C GLU A 56 1.10 6.51 5.71
N ALA A 57 1.26 7.08 4.53
CA ALA A 57 2.15 6.52 3.53
C ALA A 57 3.59 6.49 4.03
N MET A 58 4.01 7.56 4.69
CA MET A 58 5.36 7.63 5.25
C MET A 58 5.56 6.57 6.32
N GLN A 59 4.55 6.37 7.15
CA GLN A 59 4.65 5.36 8.19
C GLN A 59 4.77 3.96 7.59
N VAL A 60 3.96 3.68 6.58
CA VAL A 60 4.01 2.40 5.88
C VAL A 60 5.38 2.20 5.24
N PHE A 61 5.88 3.24 4.59
CA PHE A 61 7.17 3.20 3.95
C PHE A 61 8.27 2.89 4.96
N GLN A 62 8.29 3.61 6.08
CA GLN A 62 9.31 3.41 7.09
C GLN A 62 9.25 2.02 7.69
N ASP A 63 8.05 1.54 7.95
CA ASP A 63 7.89 0.18 8.47
C ASP A 63 8.36 -0.86 7.48
N TYR A 64 8.12 -0.61 6.21
CA TYR A 64 8.49 -1.56 5.17
C TYR A 64 10.01 -1.67 5.01
N ILE A 65 10.71 -0.54 5.00
CA ILE A 65 12.16 -0.58 4.77
C ILE A 65 12.95 -0.87 6.03
N LYS A 66 12.28 -0.91 7.17
CA LYS A 66 12.93 -1.19 8.44
C LYS A 66 13.38 -2.64 8.45
N GLU A 67 14.65 -2.86 8.76
CA GLU A 67 15.18 -4.21 8.84
C GLU A 67 15.63 -4.52 10.24
N GLU A 68 15.49 -5.78 10.60
CA GLU A 68 15.89 -6.29 11.90
C GLU A 68 17.36 -6.39 12.05
#